data_2f475fef9ac015e4e5586175aaa751c0
#
_entry.id   2f475fef9ac015e4e5586175aaa751c0
#
_cell.length_a   1.000
_cell.length_b   1.000
_cell.length_c   1.000
_cell.angle_alpha   90.00
_cell.angle_beta   90.00
_cell.angle_gamma   90.00
#
_symmetry.space_group_name_H-M   'P 1'
#
loop_
_entity.id
_entity.type
_entity.pdbx_description
1 polymer ?
#
loop_
_entity_poly.entity_id
_entity_poly.type
_entity_poly.pdbx_seq_one_letter_code
_entity_poly.pdbx_strand_id
1 'polypeptide(L)'
;AIVSSPEIAPIYAEAFGIGESRIKPIGTPRTDVFFDCDYVAAAKERLYSQYPLLRGKKICLFAPTFRGANVHDAEYPESFFDCEKFANALGTDWAVIIKMHPFIKKPVQIPKSVSNRVFDLSTEREINDILFITDVLVTDYSSVIFENAVIGNACVLYAPDLEQYTDGRGFYFDYSDYSCGSVVYSFSELPQAVLAAKPGEAQRKFKERFVSLCDGNSSARFVETILESKK
;
A
#
# COMPACT_ATOMS: atom_id res chain seq x y z
N ALA A 1 -19.82 10.17 -7.14
CA ALA A 1 -18.61 9.34 -6.90
C ALA A 1 -18.93 8.17 -5.96
N ILE A 2 -18.06 7.16 -5.93
CA ILE A 2 -18.13 6.02 -5.01
C ILE A 2 -16.95 6.07 -4.06
N VAL A 3 -17.14 5.59 -2.82
CA VAL A 3 -16.08 5.57 -1.79
C VAL A 3 -16.13 4.27 -0.98
N SER A 4 -15.02 3.95 -0.32
CA SER A 4 -14.78 2.69 0.40
C SER A 4 -15.44 2.62 1.78
N SER A 5 -15.83 3.76 2.36
CA SER A 5 -16.54 3.82 3.64
C SER A 5 -17.40 5.10 3.76
N PRO A 6 -18.40 5.13 4.65
CA PRO A 6 -19.16 6.35 4.95
C PRO A 6 -18.30 7.47 5.53
N GLU A 7 -17.28 7.15 6.31
CA GLU A 7 -16.37 8.11 6.98
C GLU A 7 -15.72 9.10 6.02
N ILE A 8 -15.35 8.64 4.81
CA ILE A 8 -14.66 9.48 3.84
C ILE A 8 -15.59 10.17 2.84
N ALA A 9 -16.89 9.93 2.90
CA ALA A 9 -17.85 10.54 1.97
C ALA A 9 -17.86 12.08 2.05
N PRO A 10 -17.90 12.72 3.23
CA PRO A 10 -17.84 14.18 3.34
C PRO A 10 -16.55 14.77 2.75
N ILE A 11 -15.41 14.09 2.95
CA ILE A 11 -14.09 14.52 2.45
C ILE A 11 -14.08 14.52 0.91
N TYR A 12 -14.60 13.45 0.29
CA TYR A 12 -14.70 13.39 -1.16
C TYR A 12 -15.70 14.42 -1.72
N ALA A 13 -16.80 14.71 -1.00
CA ALA A 13 -17.74 15.75 -1.37
C ALA A 13 -17.06 17.13 -1.41
N GLU A 14 -16.29 17.46 -0.39
CA GLU A 14 -15.47 18.67 -0.32
C GLU A 14 -14.43 18.72 -1.44
N ALA A 15 -13.61 17.69 -1.57
CA ALA A 15 -12.54 17.63 -2.56
C ALA A 15 -13.03 17.77 -4.00
N PHE A 16 -14.23 17.27 -4.30
CA PHE A 16 -14.85 17.36 -5.63
C PHE A 16 -15.77 18.57 -5.80
N GLY A 17 -16.01 19.34 -4.76
CA GLY A 17 -16.93 20.48 -4.80
C GLY A 17 -18.38 20.08 -5.12
N ILE A 18 -18.84 18.92 -4.65
CA ILE A 18 -20.19 18.40 -4.91
C ILE A 18 -20.93 18.07 -3.61
N GLY A 19 -22.27 18.04 -3.67
CA GLY A 19 -23.07 17.65 -2.51
C GLY A 19 -22.81 16.20 -2.07
N GLU A 20 -22.77 15.95 -0.76
CA GLU A 20 -22.49 14.64 -0.16
C GLU A 20 -23.47 13.55 -0.65
N SER A 21 -24.73 13.91 -0.93
CA SER A 21 -25.74 12.98 -1.49
C SER A 21 -25.31 12.33 -2.82
N ARG A 22 -24.35 12.95 -3.53
CA ARG A 22 -23.75 12.42 -4.78
C ARG A 22 -22.56 11.50 -4.55
N ILE A 23 -22.12 11.35 -3.32
CA ILE A 23 -21.11 10.37 -2.92
C ILE A 23 -21.83 9.12 -2.42
N LYS A 24 -21.47 7.97 -2.97
CA LYS A 24 -22.09 6.69 -2.61
C LYS A 24 -21.07 5.82 -1.92
N PRO A 25 -21.19 5.59 -0.60
CA PRO A 25 -20.32 4.66 0.13
C PRO A 25 -20.80 3.22 -0.15
N ILE A 26 -20.21 2.61 -1.15
CA ILE A 26 -20.55 1.26 -1.61
C ILE A 26 -19.37 0.32 -1.72
N GLY A 27 -18.20 0.77 -1.28
CA GLY A 27 -16.93 0.05 -1.43
C GLY A 27 -16.21 0.43 -2.73
N THR A 28 -15.08 -0.23 -2.95
CA THR A 28 -14.22 -0.01 -4.12
C THR A 28 -14.20 -1.27 -4.98
N PRO A 29 -14.84 -1.30 -6.16
CA PRO A 29 -14.97 -2.50 -6.99
C PRO A 29 -13.66 -3.24 -7.28
N ARG A 30 -12.55 -2.51 -7.46
CA ARG A 30 -11.23 -3.11 -7.70
C ARG A 30 -10.72 -4.01 -6.56
N THR A 31 -11.27 -3.88 -5.36
CA THR A 31 -10.87 -4.70 -4.20
C THR A 31 -11.63 -6.03 -4.12
N ASP A 32 -12.67 -6.23 -4.93
CA ASP A 32 -13.46 -7.45 -4.90
C ASP A 32 -12.63 -8.68 -5.27
N VAL A 33 -11.60 -8.51 -6.13
CA VAL A 33 -10.67 -9.59 -6.50
C VAL A 33 -9.89 -10.17 -5.31
N PHE A 34 -9.82 -9.45 -4.18
CA PHE A 34 -9.14 -9.95 -2.97
C PHE A 34 -9.89 -11.08 -2.29
N PHE A 35 -11.18 -11.22 -2.62
CA PHE A 35 -12.08 -12.27 -2.11
C PHE A 35 -12.30 -13.40 -3.12
N ASP A 36 -11.71 -13.31 -4.32
CA ASP A 36 -11.66 -14.37 -5.33
C ASP A 36 -10.47 -15.29 -5.06
N CYS A 37 -10.74 -16.44 -4.45
CA CYS A 37 -9.70 -17.39 -4.06
C CYS A 37 -8.89 -17.92 -5.25
N ASP A 38 -9.52 -18.10 -6.41
CA ASP A 38 -8.87 -18.63 -7.61
C ASP A 38 -7.93 -17.59 -8.21
N TYR A 39 -8.40 -16.34 -8.28
CA TYR A 39 -7.55 -15.21 -8.70
C TYR A 39 -6.34 -15.04 -7.79
N VAL A 40 -6.56 -15.01 -6.46
CA VAL A 40 -5.48 -14.86 -5.47
C VAL A 40 -4.46 -16.00 -5.58
N ALA A 41 -4.93 -17.24 -5.73
CA ALA A 41 -4.04 -18.40 -5.89
C ALA A 41 -3.22 -18.31 -7.19
N ALA A 42 -3.86 -17.94 -8.30
CA ALA A 42 -3.19 -17.77 -9.59
C ALA A 42 -2.14 -16.66 -9.56
N ALA A 43 -2.47 -15.51 -8.94
CA ALA A 43 -1.53 -14.38 -8.81
C ALA A 43 -0.30 -14.75 -7.98
N LYS A 44 -0.50 -15.45 -6.84
CA LYS A 44 0.61 -15.96 -6.01
C LYS A 44 1.50 -16.92 -6.79
N GLU A 45 0.92 -17.89 -7.47
CA GLU A 45 1.69 -18.89 -8.22
C GLU A 45 2.46 -18.24 -9.37
N ARG A 46 1.87 -17.27 -10.07
CA ARG A 46 2.55 -16.48 -11.12
C ARG A 46 3.79 -15.79 -10.58
N LEU A 47 3.65 -15.07 -9.44
CA LEU A 47 4.77 -14.36 -8.83
C LEU A 47 5.86 -15.30 -8.33
N TYR A 48 5.49 -16.40 -7.68
CA TYR A 48 6.48 -17.38 -7.22
C TYR A 48 7.15 -18.17 -8.36
N SER A 49 6.50 -18.33 -9.51
CA SER A 49 7.10 -18.92 -10.70
C SER A 49 8.09 -17.96 -11.36
N GLN A 50 7.74 -16.66 -11.40
CA GLN A 50 8.61 -15.62 -11.96
C GLN A 50 9.79 -15.27 -11.04
N TYR A 51 9.57 -15.33 -9.72
CA TYR A 51 10.56 -15.02 -8.69
C TYR A 51 10.71 -16.20 -7.68
N PRO A 52 11.31 -17.34 -8.08
CA PRO A 52 11.32 -18.56 -7.24
C PRO A 52 12.00 -18.38 -5.86
N LEU A 53 12.92 -17.44 -5.76
CA LEU A 53 13.64 -17.16 -4.50
C LEU A 53 12.77 -16.50 -3.43
N LEU A 54 11.56 -16.02 -3.77
CA LEU A 54 10.58 -15.52 -2.81
C LEU A 54 9.87 -16.67 -2.06
N ARG A 55 9.85 -17.88 -2.61
CA ARG A 55 9.17 -19.02 -1.97
C ARG A 55 9.79 -19.35 -0.62
N GLY A 56 8.93 -19.47 0.39
CA GLY A 56 9.34 -19.82 1.74
C GLY A 56 10.05 -18.70 2.52
N LYS A 57 10.09 -17.49 1.96
CA LYS A 57 10.57 -16.30 2.67
C LYS A 57 9.42 -15.52 3.26
N LYS A 58 9.70 -14.80 4.36
CA LYS A 58 8.87 -13.68 4.77
C LYS A 58 9.13 -12.50 3.82
N ILE A 59 8.08 -11.84 3.40
CA ILE A 59 8.17 -10.82 2.36
C ILE A 59 7.84 -9.44 2.92
N CYS A 60 8.82 -8.54 2.85
CA CYS A 60 8.62 -7.12 3.09
C CYS A 60 8.48 -6.39 1.75
N LEU A 61 7.32 -5.77 1.53
CA LEU A 61 7.09 -4.90 0.37
C LEU A 61 7.39 -3.46 0.74
N PHE A 62 8.40 -2.86 0.12
CA PHE A 62 8.70 -1.43 0.20
C PHE A 62 8.08 -0.69 -1.00
N ALA A 63 7.03 0.08 -0.75
CA ALA A 63 6.25 0.76 -1.79
C ALA A 63 6.02 2.24 -1.43
N PRO A 64 7.03 3.10 -1.54
CA PRO A 64 6.93 4.50 -1.15
C PRO A 64 6.23 5.36 -2.22
N THR A 65 5.71 6.50 -1.76
CA THR A 65 5.24 7.57 -2.64
C THR A 65 6.43 8.33 -3.23
N PHE A 66 6.31 8.76 -4.49
CA PHE A 66 7.30 9.63 -5.11
C PHE A 66 7.32 11.03 -4.46
N ARG A 67 8.47 11.70 -4.57
CA ARG A 67 8.66 13.12 -4.28
C ARG A 67 8.73 13.90 -5.60
N GLY A 68 8.57 15.20 -5.53
CA GLY A 68 8.51 16.09 -6.68
C GLY A 68 7.12 16.65 -6.95
N ALA A 69 7.07 17.76 -7.68
CA ALA A 69 5.83 18.50 -7.94
C ALA A 69 4.99 17.86 -9.06
N ASN A 70 5.63 17.13 -9.97
CA ASN A 70 4.99 16.56 -11.14
C ASN A 70 5.70 15.27 -11.60
N VAL A 71 5.18 14.64 -12.69
CA VAL A 71 5.71 13.38 -13.23
C VAL A 71 7.17 13.49 -13.70
N HIS A 72 7.60 14.66 -14.14
CA HIS A 72 8.97 14.84 -14.68
C HIS A 72 10.00 14.94 -13.57
N ASP A 73 9.59 15.44 -12.40
CA ASP A 73 10.45 15.61 -11.23
C ASP A 73 10.28 14.46 -10.22
N ALA A 74 9.56 13.40 -10.62
CA ALA A 74 9.26 12.29 -9.73
C ALA A 74 10.52 11.50 -9.36
N GLU A 75 10.85 11.49 -8.09
CA GLU A 75 11.98 10.76 -7.52
C GLU A 75 11.66 10.18 -6.15
N TYR A 76 12.50 9.29 -5.67
CA TYR A 76 12.59 8.92 -4.26
C TYR A 76 14.04 9.11 -3.82
N PRO A 77 14.31 9.92 -2.78
CA PRO A 77 15.68 10.22 -2.36
C PRO A 77 16.42 8.95 -1.93
N GLU A 78 17.58 8.69 -2.54
CA GLU A 78 18.41 7.51 -2.22
C GLU A 78 18.86 7.49 -0.75
N SER A 79 18.98 8.68 -0.14
CA SER A 79 19.33 8.81 1.27
C SER A 79 18.28 8.27 2.25
N PHE A 80 17.04 8.10 1.79
CA PHE A 80 15.95 7.62 2.65
C PHE A 80 15.97 6.11 2.82
N PHE A 81 16.50 5.35 1.85
CA PHE A 81 16.41 3.89 1.90
C PHE A 81 17.66 3.20 1.32
N ASP A 82 18.39 2.51 2.16
CA ASP A 82 19.52 1.67 1.81
C ASP A 82 19.06 0.20 1.83
N CYS A 83 18.79 -0.36 0.66
CA CYS A 83 18.24 -1.70 0.53
C CYS A 83 19.22 -2.79 1.00
N GLU A 84 20.55 -2.58 0.91
CA GLU A 84 21.54 -3.52 1.39
C GLU A 84 21.56 -3.60 2.91
N LYS A 85 21.67 -2.44 3.58
CA LYS A 85 21.59 -2.37 5.04
C LYS A 85 20.27 -2.90 5.57
N PHE A 86 19.17 -2.55 4.91
CA PHE A 86 17.84 -3.01 5.31
C PHE A 86 17.72 -4.52 5.22
N ALA A 87 18.01 -5.11 4.05
CA ALA A 87 17.94 -6.56 3.88
C ALA A 87 18.90 -7.32 4.82
N ASN A 88 20.09 -6.77 5.10
CA ASN A 88 21.02 -7.37 6.06
C ASN A 88 20.46 -7.35 7.48
N ALA A 89 19.80 -6.27 7.89
CA ALA A 89 19.20 -6.15 9.21
C ALA A 89 17.97 -7.06 9.41
N LEU A 90 17.19 -7.34 8.35
CA LEU A 90 16.06 -8.29 8.43
C LEU A 90 16.53 -9.75 8.49
N GLY A 91 17.71 -10.06 7.95
CA GLY A 91 18.26 -11.41 7.96
C GLY A 91 17.83 -12.26 6.76
N THR A 92 18.32 -13.52 6.73
CA THR A 92 18.22 -14.41 5.56
C THR A 92 16.83 -15.02 5.33
N ASP A 93 15.96 -15.01 6.33
CA ASP A 93 14.59 -15.53 6.23
C ASP A 93 13.64 -14.57 5.53
N TRP A 94 14.10 -13.34 5.30
CA TRP A 94 13.33 -12.29 4.65
C TRP A 94 13.76 -12.05 3.20
N ALA A 95 12.78 -11.74 2.37
CA ALA A 95 12.99 -11.12 1.06
C ALA A 95 12.37 -9.72 1.08
N VAL A 96 12.99 -8.78 0.38
CA VAL A 96 12.53 -7.41 0.22
C VAL A 96 12.10 -7.23 -1.24
N ILE A 97 10.87 -6.86 -1.44
CA ILE A 97 10.35 -6.41 -2.73
C ILE A 97 10.33 -4.89 -2.72
N ILE A 98 10.94 -4.27 -3.72
CA ILE A 98 10.89 -2.82 -3.95
C ILE A 98 9.91 -2.57 -5.08
N LYS A 99 8.91 -1.72 -4.84
CA LYS A 99 7.91 -1.33 -5.82
C LYS A 99 7.79 0.18 -5.87
N MET A 100 8.65 0.80 -6.66
CA MET A 100 8.61 2.25 -6.86
C MET A 100 7.35 2.69 -7.60
N HIS A 101 6.94 3.92 -7.35
CA HIS A 101 5.83 4.52 -8.08
C HIS A 101 6.13 4.57 -9.60
N PRO A 102 5.15 4.33 -10.49
CA PRO A 102 5.37 4.31 -11.93
C PRO A 102 5.94 5.60 -12.54
N PHE A 103 5.86 6.71 -11.83
CA PHE A 103 6.45 7.98 -12.25
C PHE A 103 7.96 8.02 -12.07
N ILE A 104 8.52 7.22 -11.16
CA ILE A 104 9.97 7.12 -10.96
C ILE A 104 10.55 6.28 -12.10
N LYS A 105 11.41 6.89 -12.91
CA LYS A 105 12.00 6.24 -14.09
C LYS A 105 13.41 5.69 -13.82
N LYS A 106 14.04 6.17 -12.74
CA LYS A 106 15.36 5.69 -12.35
C LYS A 106 15.28 4.27 -11.80
N PRO A 107 15.99 3.30 -12.38
CA PRO A 107 16.01 1.93 -11.86
C PRO A 107 16.60 1.87 -10.44
N VAL A 108 16.05 0.98 -9.62
CA VAL A 108 16.61 0.71 -8.30
C VAL A 108 17.96 0.00 -8.45
N GLN A 109 18.99 0.51 -7.77
CA GLN A 109 20.30 -0.12 -7.75
C GLN A 109 20.36 -1.17 -6.63
N ILE A 110 20.37 -2.45 -7.01
CA ILE A 110 20.45 -3.56 -6.05
C ILE A 110 21.89 -4.10 -6.02
N PRO A 111 22.59 -3.98 -4.87
CA PRO A 111 23.93 -4.54 -4.70
C PRO A 111 23.96 -6.07 -4.88
N LYS A 112 25.04 -6.60 -5.49
CA LYS A 112 25.18 -8.03 -5.73
C LYS A 112 25.13 -8.88 -4.45
N SER A 113 25.58 -8.32 -3.33
CA SER A 113 25.59 -8.95 -2.00
C SER A 113 24.18 -9.35 -1.51
N VAL A 114 23.12 -8.68 -1.98
CA VAL A 114 21.74 -8.92 -1.56
C VAL A 114 20.80 -9.27 -2.73
N SER A 115 21.33 -9.44 -3.94
CA SER A 115 20.52 -9.70 -5.16
C SER A 115 19.75 -11.02 -5.13
N ASN A 116 20.04 -11.91 -4.20
CA ASN A 116 19.29 -13.15 -3.99
C ASN A 116 18.09 -13.00 -3.05
N ARG A 117 17.86 -11.82 -2.48
CA ARG A 117 16.76 -11.55 -1.53
C ARG A 117 16.19 -10.14 -1.59
N VAL A 118 16.68 -9.28 -2.49
CA VAL A 118 16.09 -7.98 -2.81
C VAL A 118 15.68 -8.00 -4.27
N PHE A 119 14.44 -7.64 -4.57
CA PHE A 119 13.86 -7.75 -5.89
C PHE A 119 13.17 -6.43 -6.26
N ASP A 120 13.53 -5.87 -7.42
CA ASP A 120 12.83 -4.72 -7.98
C ASP A 120 11.65 -5.19 -8.85
N LEU A 121 10.43 -5.02 -8.34
CA LEU A 121 9.18 -5.29 -9.02
C LEU A 121 8.48 -4.00 -9.46
N SER A 122 9.22 -2.90 -9.66
CA SER A 122 8.65 -1.61 -10.07
C SER A 122 7.93 -1.68 -11.42
N THR A 123 8.32 -2.62 -12.29
CA THR A 123 7.69 -2.85 -13.58
C THR A 123 6.45 -3.74 -13.55
N GLU A 124 6.21 -4.47 -12.44
CA GLU A 124 4.96 -5.21 -12.28
C GLU A 124 3.76 -4.26 -12.30
N ARG A 125 2.76 -4.59 -13.11
CA ARG A 125 1.62 -3.71 -13.32
C ARG A 125 0.75 -3.58 -12.06
N GLU A 126 0.40 -4.73 -11.46
CA GLU A 126 -0.58 -4.79 -10.40
C GLU A 126 0.09 -4.96 -9.03
N ILE A 127 0.13 -3.87 -8.26
CA ILE A 127 0.66 -3.92 -6.88
C ILE A 127 -0.18 -4.84 -5.99
N ASN A 128 -1.47 -4.99 -6.28
CA ASN A 128 -2.38 -5.84 -5.52
C ASN A 128 -1.95 -7.31 -5.54
N ASP A 129 -1.41 -7.79 -6.68
CA ASP A 129 -0.88 -9.15 -6.77
C ASP A 129 0.32 -9.36 -5.85
N ILE A 130 1.19 -8.33 -5.73
CA ILE A 130 2.34 -8.36 -4.82
C ILE A 130 1.87 -8.37 -3.36
N LEU A 131 0.81 -7.64 -3.03
CA LEU A 131 0.25 -7.63 -1.68
C LEU A 131 -0.23 -9.03 -1.22
N PHE A 132 -0.64 -9.92 -2.14
CA PHE A 132 -1.04 -11.27 -1.77
C PHE A 132 0.09 -12.15 -1.26
N ILE A 133 1.35 -11.83 -1.58
CA ILE A 133 2.53 -12.55 -1.09
C ILE A 133 3.28 -11.76 -0.01
N THR A 134 2.78 -10.58 0.38
CA THR A 134 3.43 -9.68 1.33
C THR A 134 3.04 -10.03 2.76
N ASP A 135 4.01 -10.11 3.66
CA ASP A 135 3.80 -10.22 5.12
C ASP A 135 3.74 -8.84 5.77
N VAL A 136 4.63 -7.93 5.36
CA VAL A 136 4.71 -6.56 5.90
C VAL A 136 4.82 -5.57 4.77
N LEU A 137 3.87 -4.63 4.69
CA LEU A 137 3.98 -3.46 3.84
C LEU A 137 4.76 -2.37 4.57
N VAL A 138 5.80 -1.84 3.92
CA VAL A 138 6.45 -0.58 4.29
C VAL A 138 6.08 0.45 3.24
N THR A 139 5.43 1.51 3.66
CA THR A 139 5.04 2.63 2.78
C THR A 139 5.08 3.94 3.56
N ASP A 140 4.71 5.05 2.94
CA ASP A 140 4.67 6.36 3.57
C ASP A 140 3.29 7.03 3.43
N TYR A 141 3.06 7.78 2.35
CA TYR A 141 1.83 8.55 2.10
C TYR A 141 0.96 7.92 1.00
N SER A 142 1.25 6.67 0.63
CA SER A 142 0.61 5.99 -0.48
C SER A 142 -0.76 5.43 -0.10
N SER A 143 -1.70 5.55 -1.04
CA SER A 143 -3.03 4.94 -0.91
C SER A 143 -3.02 3.40 -0.87
N VAL A 144 -1.89 2.75 -1.14
CA VAL A 144 -1.76 1.29 -1.04
C VAL A 144 -2.06 0.73 0.36
N ILE A 145 -2.02 1.59 1.38
CA ILE A 145 -2.43 1.21 2.74
C ILE A 145 -3.88 0.75 2.82
N PHE A 146 -4.77 1.27 1.96
CA PHE A 146 -6.18 0.88 1.93
C PHE A 146 -6.33 -0.56 1.43
N GLU A 147 -5.70 -0.89 0.30
CA GLU A 147 -5.70 -2.25 -0.25
C GLU A 147 -5.04 -3.23 0.73
N ASN A 148 -3.91 -2.83 1.31
CA ASN A 148 -3.23 -3.62 2.34
C ASN A 148 -4.12 -3.90 3.56
N ALA A 149 -4.90 -2.90 4.01
CA ALA A 149 -5.83 -3.06 5.12
C ALA A 149 -7.01 -3.99 4.79
N VAL A 150 -7.49 -4.02 3.54
CA VAL A 150 -8.52 -4.98 3.10
C VAL A 150 -7.98 -6.40 3.19
N ILE A 151 -6.76 -6.64 2.69
CA ILE A 151 -6.10 -7.96 2.71
C ILE A 151 -5.76 -8.38 4.15
N GLY A 152 -5.30 -7.45 4.97
CA GLY A 152 -5.00 -7.70 6.38
C GLY A 152 -3.52 -7.94 6.69
N ASN A 153 -2.58 -7.60 5.80
CA ASN A 153 -1.14 -7.72 6.06
C ASN A 153 -0.68 -6.66 7.08
N ALA A 154 0.41 -6.95 7.79
CA ALA A 154 1.03 -5.97 8.67
C ALA A 154 1.51 -4.72 7.88
N CYS A 155 1.61 -3.58 8.57
CA CYS A 155 2.01 -2.32 7.96
C CYS A 155 2.99 -1.58 8.86
N VAL A 156 3.98 -0.94 8.24
CA VAL A 156 4.87 0.06 8.86
C VAL A 156 4.86 1.30 7.98
N LEU A 157 4.55 2.44 8.56
CA LEU A 157 4.63 3.74 7.89
C LEU A 157 6.01 4.34 8.13
N TYR A 158 6.80 4.47 7.07
CA TYR A 158 8.12 5.09 7.10
C TYR A 158 8.07 6.47 6.49
N ALA A 159 8.08 7.49 7.33
CA ALA A 159 7.83 8.89 6.96
C ALA A 159 9.00 9.82 7.37
N PRO A 160 10.20 9.69 6.76
CA PRO A 160 11.39 10.44 7.17
C PRO A 160 11.29 11.95 6.91
N ASP A 161 10.37 12.38 6.08
CA ASP A 161 10.17 13.76 5.65
C ASP A 161 8.72 14.25 5.90
N LEU A 162 8.08 13.76 6.98
CA LEU A 162 6.67 14.04 7.25
C LEU A 162 6.34 15.53 7.29
N GLU A 163 7.16 16.35 7.93
CA GLU A 163 6.94 17.80 8.02
C GLU A 163 6.92 18.44 6.63
N GLN A 164 7.92 18.14 5.79
CA GLN A 164 8.02 18.69 4.43
C GLN A 164 6.85 18.23 3.54
N TYR A 165 6.44 16.97 3.69
CA TYR A 165 5.31 16.45 2.94
C TYR A 165 3.99 17.09 3.37
N THR A 166 3.80 17.30 4.66
CA THR A 166 2.62 17.96 5.23
C THR A 166 2.49 19.40 4.77
N ASP A 167 3.59 20.17 4.80
CA ASP A 167 3.62 21.56 4.35
C ASP A 167 3.31 21.70 2.85
N GLY A 168 3.72 20.72 2.06
CA GLY A 168 3.54 20.76 0.61
C GLY A 168 2.18 20.24 0.12
N ARG A 169 1.58 19.24 0.79
CA ARG A 169 0.37 18.56 0.31
C ARG A 169 -0.76 18.48 1.32
N GLY A 170 -0.43 18.43 2.62
CA GLY A 170 -1.40 18.32 3.71
C GLY A 170 -2.06 16.94 3.83
N PHE A 171 -2.86 16.80 4.88
CA PHE A 171 -3.70 15.63 5.16
C PHE A 171 -5.05 16.09 5.69
N TYR A 172 -6.10 15.33 5.42
CA TYR A 172 -7.41 15.53 6.03
C TYR A 172 -7.50 15.06 7.49
N PHE A 173 -6.58 14.18 7.90
CA PHE A 173 -6.48 13.65 9.26
C PHE A 173 -5.04 13.82 9.75
N ASP A 174 -4.85 13.85 11.06
CA ASP A 174 -3.52 13.75 11.64
C ASP A 174 -2.86 12.45 11.18
N TYR A 175 -1.60 12.51 10.76
CA TYR A 175 -0.91 11.36 10.17
C TYR A 175 -0.84 10.16 11.12
N SER A 176 -0.74 10.40 12.43
CA SER A 176 -0.80 9.37 13.47
C SER A 176 -2.15 8.65 13.51
N ASP A 177 -3.25 9.38 13.31
CA ASP A 177 -4.61 8.83 13.29
C ASP A 177 -4.93 8.08 12.00
N TYR A 178 -4.16 8.36 10.95
CA TYR A 178 -4.22 7.71 9.65
C TYR A 178 -3.33 6.47 9.55
N SER A 179 -2.75 6.01 10.66
CA SER A 179 -1.83 4.88 10.63
C SER A 179 -2.54 3.53 10.71
N CYS A 180 -2.16 2.62 9.81
CA CYS A 180 -2.58 1.21 9.85
C CYS A 180 -1.56 0.30 10.55
N GLY A 181 -0.53 0.88 11.15
CA GLY A 181 0.56 0.17 11.84
C GLY A 181 1.47 1.13 12.59
N SER A 182 2.70 0.71 12.89
CA SER A 182 3.68 1.59 13.51
C SER A 182 4.19 2.65 12.53
N VAL A 183 4.44 3.85 13.05
CA VAL A 183 5.06 4.95 12.29
C VAL A 183 6.49 5.10 12.75
N VAL A 184 7.43 5.18 11.82
CA VAL A 184 8.85 5.42 12.06
C VAL A 184 9.37 6.56 11.17
N TYR A 185 10.27 7.34 11.70
CA TYR A 185 10.79 8.55 11.05
C TYR A 185 12.27 8.42 10.68
N SER A 186 12.93 7.39 11.17
CA SER A 186 14.34 7.14 10.92
C SER A 186 14.56 5.79 10.27
N PHE A 187 15.47 5.74 9.27
CA PHE A 187 15.88 4.49 8.64
C PHE A 187 16.45 3.49 9.65
N SER A 188 17.13 3.96 10.70
CA SER A 188 17.70 3.09 11.74
C SER A 188 16.64 2.32 12.53
N GLU A 189 15.42 2.82 12.64
CA GLU A 189 14.30 2.18 13.35
C GLU A 189 13.54 1.21 12.46
N LEU A 190 13.60 1.41 11.13
CA LEU A 190 12.76 0.70 10.17
C LEU A 190 12.91 -0.83 10.21
N PRO A 191 14.12 -1.42 10.24
CA PRO A 191 14.27 -2.88 10.29
C PRO A 191 13.61 -3.50 11.53
N GLN A 192 13.80 -2.88 12.70
CA GLN A 192 13.20 -3.37 13.94
C GLN A 192 11.67 -3.24 13.94
N ALA A 193 11.14 -2.16 13.37
CA ALA A 193 9.70 -1.98 13.21
C ALA A 193 9.10 -3.09 12.32
N VAL A 194 9.77 -3.44 11.20
CA VAL A 194 9.33 -4.54 10.31
C VAL A 194 9.38 -5.89 11.01
N LEU A 195 10.45 -6.18 11.76
CA LEU A 195 10.59 -7.45 12.48
C LEU A 195 9.53 -7.62 13.58
N ALA A 196 9.09 -6.51 14.19
CA ALA A 196 8.05 -6.48 15.23
C ALA A 196 6.61 -6.40 14.65
N ALA A 197 6.48 -6.05 13.36
CA ALA A 197 5.18 -5.80 12.74
C ALA A 197 4.33 -7.06 12.68
N LYS A 198 3.07 -6.89 13.05
CA LYS A 198 2.02 -7.90 12.91
C LYS A 198 0.67 -7.20 12.77
N PRO A 199 -0.31 -7.84 12.11
CA PRO A 199 -1.67 -7.34 12.11
C PRO A 199 -2.18 -7.14 13.53
N GLY A 200 -2.81 -6.00 13.79
CA GLY A 200 -3.22 -5.64 15.14
C GLY A 200 -4.45 -4.74 15.19
N GLU A 201 -4.68 -4.15 16.36
CA GLU A 201 -5.86 -3.31 16.61
C GLU A 201 -5.86 -2.04 15.74
N ALA A 202 -4.71 -1.40 15.53
CA ALA A 202 -4.60 -0.21 14.68
C ALA A 202 -5.06 -0.50 13.24
N GLN A 203 -4.62 -1.62 12.67
CA GLN A 203 -5.03 -2.03 11.34
C GLN A 203 -6.53 -2.37 11.26
N ARG A 204 -7.07 -3.06 12.28
CA ARG A 204 -8.51 -3.34 12.33
C ARG A 204 -9.33 -2.06 12.39
N LYS A 205 -8.97 -1.10 13.27
CA LYS A 205 -9.62 0.20 13.35
C LYS A 205 -9.53 0.98 12.04
N PHE A 206 -8.36 0.96 11.40
CA PHE A 206 -8.17 1.57 10.09
C PHE A 206 -9.11 0.95 9.03
N LYS A 207 -9.19 -0.39 8.97
CA LYS A 207 -10.08 -1.11 8.06
C LYS A 207 -11.54 -0.75 8.28
N GLU A 208 -12.00 -0.77 9.54
CA GLU A 208 -13.36 -0.43 9.93
C GLU A 208 -13.72 1.01 9.56
N ARG A 209 -12.78 1.93 9.71
CA ARG A 209 -12.97 3.34 9.45
C ARG A 209 -12.96 3.68 7.96
N PHE A 210 -11.96 3.21 7.23
CA PHE A 210 -11.68 3.71 5.89
C PHE A 210 -12.09 2.77 4.75
N VAL A 211 -12.20 1.47 4.99
CA VAL A 211 -12.48 0.48 3.94
C VAL A 211 -13.54 -0.55 4.35
N SER A 212 -14.45 -0.15 5.24
CA SER A 212 -15.47 -1.02 5.82
C SER A 212 -16.40 -1.69 4.80
N LEU A 213 -16.57 -1.09 3.63
CA LEU A 213 -17.44 -1.60 2.56
C LEU A 213 -16.67 -2.33 1.44
N CYS A 214 -15.36 -2.55 1.62
CA CYS A 214 -14.54 -3.36 0.71
C CYS A 214 -14.58 -4.83 1.19
N ASP A 215 -15.67 -5.54 0.89
CA ASP A 215 -16.01 -6.86 1.40
C ASP A 215 -16.24 -7.93 0.30
N GLY A 216 -15.83 -7.61 -0.95
CA GLY A 216 -16.02 -8.49 -2.11
C GLY A 216 -17.34 -8.28 -2.86
N ASN A 217 -18.18 -7.34 -2.41
CA ASN A 217 -19.50 -7.09 -3.02
C ASN A 217 -19.64 -5.66 -3.57
N SER A 218 -18.55 -4.92 -3.70
CA SER A 218 -18.58 -3.52 -4.16
C SER A 218 -19.10 -3.39 -5.59
N SER A 219 -18.74 -4.32 -6.47
CA SER A 219 -19.24 -4.36 -7.86
C SER A 219 -20.74 -4.60 -7.93
N ALA A 220 -21.27 -5.52 -7.12
CA ALA A 220 -22.71 -5.79 -7.06
C ALA A 220 -23.49 -4.56 -6.58
N ARG A 221 -23.03 -3.93 -5.48
CA ARG A 221 -23.63 -2.67 -4.99
C ARG A 221 -23.52 -1.53 -5.99
N PHE A 222 -22.46 -1.49 -6.79
CA PHE A 222 -22.35 -0.50 -7.86
C PHE A 222 -23.44 -0.69 -8.91
N VAL A 223 -23.67 -1.92 -9.37
CA VAL A 223 -24.71 -2.24 -10.34
C VAL A 223 -26.08 -1.82 -9.83
N GLU A 224 -26.44 -2.26 -8.62
CA GLU A 224 -27.73 -1.92 -7.99
C GLU A 224 -27.91 -0.41 -7.83
N THR A 225 -26.91 0.28 -7.25
CA THR A 225 -27.04 1.69 -6.88
C THR A 225 -26.96 2.63 -8.08
N ILE A 226 -26.15 2.33 -9.08
CA ILE A 226 -25.80 3.27 -10.14
C ILE A 226 -26.47 2.93 -11.47
N LEU A 227 -26.63 1.64 -11.78
CA LEU A 227 -27.16 1.21 -13.08
C LEU A 227 -28.67 0.91 -13.03
N GLU A 228 -29.16 0.27 -11.96
CA GLU A 228 -30.56 -0.12 -11.86
C GLU A 228 -31.48 0.99 -11.33
N SER A 229 -30.96 1.94 -10.55
CA SER A 229 -31.72 3.12 -10.08
C SER A 229 -32.10 4.11 -11.20
N LYS A 230 -31.76 3.83 -12.46
CA LYS A 230 -32.14 4.62 -13.64
C LYS A 230 -33.36 4.06 -14.38
N LYS A 231 -33.98 3.00 -13.86
CA LYS A 231 -35.25 2.47 -14.33
C LYS A 231 -36.41 3.02 -13.47
#